data_dcfee04bbcd50688f793ae84b9ba5fd0
#
_entry.id   dcfee04bbcd50688f793ae84b9ba5fd0
#
_cell.length_a   1.000
_cell.length_b   1.000
_cell.length_c   1.000
_cell.angle_alpha   90.00
_cell.angle_beta   90.00
_cell.angle_gamma   90.00
#
_symmetry.space_group_name_H-M   'P 1'
#
loop_
_entity.id
_entity.type
_entity.pdbx_description
1 polymer ?
#
loop_
_entity_poly.entity_id
_entity_poly.type
_entity_poly.pdbx_seq_one_letter_code
_entity_poly.pdbx_strand_id
1 'polypeptide(L)'
;MVEHCDFDVEDTLVSGRGGSRVDMIARIPGGGKIPVDAKVPLASYWDALEAQDFDLRSGLMKEHAKAVKKHIDELCNRNYSDLVDGADFTVMFIPAEPILSAAFEINPSLQEYAFKNHILIATPVTLIALLRTVGIYWQQQSSVDNSREILESAKEFYDRAAKFGQDLGRVGNGLTTALNAYNEAVGSYGNVIPSGKRLEALRVADGSSRKLPDIREIEKSVRNDIKKA
;
A
#
# COMPACT_ATOMS: atom_id res chain seq x y z
N MET A 1 -17.73 -9.34 8.61
CA MET A 1 -16.88 -8.49 9.47
C MET A 1 -15.40 -8.84 9.33
N VAL A 2 -15.08 -10.01 8.79
CA VAL A 2 -13.72 -10.54 8.58
C VAL A 2 -13.01 -9.93 7.36
N GLU A 3 -13.72 -9.25 6.47
CA GLU A 3 -13.18 -8.80 5.17
C GLU A 3 -12.31 -7.53 5.22
N HIS A 4 -12.21 -6.83 6.37
CA HIS A 4 -11.54 -5.53 6.43
C HIS A 4 -10.61 -5.31 7.63
N CYS A 5 -10.36 -6.32 8.45
CA CYS A 5 -9.36 -6.29 9.53
C CYS A 5 -8.48 -7.52 9.43
N ASP A 6 -7.19 -7.31 9.40
CA ASP A 6 -6.20 -8.38 9.53
C ASP A 6 -5.99 -8.67 11.02
N PHE A 7 -6.39 -9.87 11.47
CA PHE A 7 -6.21 -10.28 12.85
C PHE A 7 -5.85 -11.77 12.95
N ASP A 8 -4.99 -12.06 13.88
CA ASP A 8 -4.63 -13.43 14.25
C ASP A 8 -5.32 -13.81 15.55
N VAL A 9 -5.94 -15.00 15.57
CA VAL A 9 -6.59 -15.57 16.76
C VAL A 9 -5.64 -16.58 17.40
N GLU A 10 -5.52 -16.56 18.73
CA GLU A 10 -4.69 -17.46 19.52
C GLU A 10 -3.20 -17.44 19.13
N ASP A 11 -2.61 -16.25 18.98
CA ASP A 11 -1.19 -16.15 18.72
C ASP A 11 -0.38 -16.36 20.01
N THR A 12 0.59 -17.25 19.95
CA THR A 12 1.52 -17.50 21.06
C THR A 12 2.76 -16.62 20.86
N LEU A 13 2.80 -15.50 21.58
CA LEU A 13 3.98 -14.65 21.59
C LEU A 13 5.11 -15.35 22.33
N VAL A 14 6.10 -15.80 21.58
CA VAL A 14 7.30 -16.44 22.15
C VAL A 14 8.29 -15.36 22.58
N SER A 15 8.26 -14.99 23.84
CA SER A 15 9.39 -14.32 24.47
C SER A 15 10.30 -15.36 25.13
N GLY A 16 11.60 -15.20 25.04
CA GLY A 16 12.63 -16.18 25.34
C GLY A 16 12.68 -16.85 26.73
N ARG A 17 11.68 -16.62 27.60
CA ARG A 17 11.46 -17.36 28.85
C ARG A 17 9.99 -17.25 29.29
N GLY A 18 9.14 -18.15 28.84
CA GLY A 18 7.73 -18.25 29.22
C GLY A 18 6.84 -17.49 28.24
N GLY A 19 6.36 -18.19 27.20
CA GLY A 19 5.48 -17.58 26.20
C GLY A 19 4.19 -17.04 26.85
N SER A 20 3.89 -15.76 26.61
CA SER A 20 2.62 -15.16 26.99
C SER A 20 1.65 -15.37 25.83
N ARG A 21 0.52 -16.00 26.09
CA ARG A 21 -0.53 -16.26 25.10
C ARG A 21 -1.46 -15.05 25.06
N VAL A 22 -1.72 -14.55 23.85
CA VAL A 22 -2.68 -13.51 23.56
C VAL A 22 -3.85 -14.16 22.83
N ASP A 23 -5.08 -13.80 23.18
CA ASP A 23 -6.27 -14.41 22.57
C ASP A 23 -6.49 -13.90 21.14
N MET A 24 -6.13 -12.66 20.85
CA MET A 24 -6.21 -12.07 19.51
C MET A 24 -5.19 -10.93 19.37
N ILE A 25 -4.64 -10.79 18.17
CA ILE A 25 -3.83 -9.64 17.77
C ILE A 25 -4.50 -8.97 16.55
N ALA A 26 -4.92 -7.73 16.71
CA ALA A 26 -5.38 -6.90 15.60
C ALA A 26 -4.20 -6.13 15.02
N ARG A 27 -3.96 -6.25 13.71
CA ARG A 27 -2.89 -5.53 13.00
C ARG A 27 -3.39 -4.18 12.52
N ILE A 28 -2.58 -3.16 12.68
CA ILE A 28 -2.85 -1.82 12.14
C ILE A 28 -1.87 -1.46 11.02
N PRO A 29 -2.28 -0.62 10.05
CA PRO A 29 -1.40 -0.15 9.00
C PRO A 29 -0.14 0.50 9.57
N GLY A 30 0.99 0.31 8.88
CA GLY A 30 2.27 0.81 9.38
C GLY A 30 3.01 -0.17 10.30
N GLY A 31 2.49 -1.41 10.47
CA GLY A 31 3.15 -2.49 11.23
C GLY A 31 2.79 -2.54 12.70
N GLY A 32 1.96 -1.62 13.21
CA GLY A 32 1.48 -1.66 14.59
C GLY A 32 0.55 -2.85 14.85
N LYS A 33 0.48 -3.27 16.09
CA LYS A 33 -0.33 -4.40 16.54
C LYS A 33 -1.05 -4.06 17.83
N ILE A 34 -2.28 -4.55 17.99
CA ILE A 34 -3.09 -4.37 19.21
C ILE A 34 -3.39 -5.75 19.78
N PRO A 35 -2.74 -6.13 20.88
CA PRO A 35 -3.08 -7.35 21.60
C PRO A 35 -4.41 -7.21 22.31
N VAL A 36 -5.25 -8.25 22.23
CA VAL A 36 -6.56 -8.33 22.91
C VAL A 36 -6.56 -9.56 23.79
N ASP A 37 -6.84 -9.35 25.08
CA ASP A 37 -6.99 -10.41 26.07
C ASP A 37 -8.46 -10.48 26.52
N ALA A 38 -9.06 -11.68 26.41
CA ALA A 38 -10.50 -11.88 26.66
C ALA A 38 -10.82 -12.54 28.00
N LYS A 39 -9.81 -12.78 28.81
CA LYS A 39 -9.95 -13.54 30.05
C LYS A 39 -10.29 -12.64 31.24
N VAL A 40 -11.56 -12.56 31.61
CA VAL A 40 -12.05 -11.75 32.73
C VAL A 40 -12.55 -12.64 33.88
N PRO A 41 -12.20 -12.31 35.15
CA PRO A 41 -12.75 -13.03 36.32
C PRO A 41 -14.20 -12.65 36.53
N LEU A 42 -15.14 -13.57 36.27
CA LEU A 42 -16.59 -13.34 36.36
C LEU A 42 -17.26 -13.99 37.55
N ALA A 43 -16.58 -14.88 38.31
CA ALA A 43 -17.17 -15.67 39.34
C ALA A 43 -17.93 -14.81 40.38
N SER A 44 -17.26 -13.85 41.02
CA SER A 44 -17.88 -12.98 42.03
C SER A 44 -19.05 -12.15 41.49
N TYR A 45 -19.04 -11.82 40.18
CA TYR A 45 -20.16 -11.10 39.54
C TYR A 45 -21.41 -12.01 39.46
N TRP A 46 -21.26 -13.23 39.02
CA TRP A 46 -22.37 -14.21 38.92
C TRP A 46 -22.90 -14.59 40.29
N ASP A 47 -22.01 -14.84 41.27
CA ASP A 47 -22.39 -15.14 42.63
C ASP A 47 -23.19 -13.96 43.27
N ALA A 48 -22.80 -12.71 42.94
CA ALA A 48 -23.52 -11.52 43.42
C ALA A 48 -24.93 -11.39 42.83
N LEU A 49 -25.13 -11.84 41.56
CA LEU A 49 -26.47 -11.84 40.96
C LEU A 49 -27.42 -12.87 41.59
N GLU A 50 -26.87 -13.98 42.06
CA GLU A 50 -27.65 -15.04 42.75
C GLU A 50 -27.91 -14.76 44.23
N ALA A 51 -27.10 -13.89 44.86
CA ALA A 51 -27.21 -13.55 46.27
C ALA A 51 -28.51 -12.81 46.57
N GLN A 52 -29.31 -13.36 47.51
CA GLN A 52 -30.55 -12.74 48.01
C GLN A 52 -30.27 -11.73 49.14
N ASP A 53 -29.20 -11.96 49.89
CA ASP A 53 -28.80 -11.08 51.00
C ASP A 53 -28.05 -9.85 50.41
N PHE A 54 -28.46 -8.66 50.88
CA PHE A 54 -27.93 -7.39 50.41
C PHE A 54 -26.46 -7.18 50.76
N ASP A 55 -26.06 -7.55 51.98
CA ASP A 55 -24.70 -7.37 52.46
C ASP A 55 -23.75 -8.34 51.74
N LEU A 56 -24.19 -9.58 51.56
CA LEU A 56 -23.45 -10.58 50.76
C LEU A 56 -23.26 -10.11 49.31
N ARG A 57 -24.35 -9.65 48.70
CA ARG A 57 -24.28 -9.12 47.32
C ARG A 57 -23.31 -7.95 47.18
N SER A 58 -23.38 -7.00 48.13
CA SER A 58 -22.47 -5.84 48.18
C SER A 58 -21.00 -6.28 48.33
N GLY A 59 -20.75 -7.28 49.18
CA GLY A 59 -19.44 -7.87 49.37
C GLY A 59 -18.87 -8.48 48.06
N LEU A 60 -19.68 -9.29 47.39
CA LEU A 60 -19.31 -9.95 46.11
C LEU A 60 -19.06 -8.96 44.97
N MET A 61 -19.86 -7.87 44.90
CA MET A 61 -19.58 -6.79 43.92
C MET A 61 -18.26 -6.08 44.18
N LYS A 62 -17.88 -5.87 45.44
CA LYS A 62 -16.55 -5.34 45.78
C LYS A 62 -15.42 -6.30 45.38
N GLU A 63 -15.64 -7.60 45.60
CA GLU A 63 -14.67 -8.62 45.13
C GLU A 63 -14.54 -8.64 43.61
N HIS A 64 -15.67 -8.50 42.90
CA HIS A 64 -15.65 -8.38 41.44
C HIS A 64 -14.80 -7.17 40.99
N ALA A 65 -15.02 -5.98 41.54
CA ALA A 65 -14.22 -4.79 41.18
C ALA A 65 -12.72 -4.95 41.50
N LYS A 66 -12.38 -5.63 42.60
CA LYS A 66 -11.00 -5.97 42.94
C LYS A 66 -10.40 -6.97 41.93
N ALA A 67 -11.18 -7.97 41.50
CA ALA A 67 -10.74 -8.96 40.53
C ALA A 67 -10.48 -8.33 39.18
N VAL A 68 -11.33 -7.40 38.73
CA VAL A 68 -11.11 -6.63 37.49
C VAL A 68 -9.83 -5.79 37.63
N LYS A 69 -9.62 -5.10 38.76
CA LYS A 69 -8.38 -4.34 38.97
C LYS A 69 -7.16 -5.23 38.95
N LYS A 70 -7.19 -6.38 39.62
CA LYS A 70 -6.10 -7.35 39.63
C LYS A 70 -5.78 -7.84 38.22
N HIS A 71 -6.79 -8.04 37.37
CA HIS A 71 -6.57 -8.45 35.99
C HIS A 71 -5.89 -7.35 35.16
N ILE A 72 -6.23 -6.07 35.37
CA ILE A 72 -5.50 -4.93 34.78
C ILE A 72 -4.03 -4.99 35.18
N ASP A 73 -3.73 -5.21 36.49
CA ASP A 73 -2.39 -5.30 37.00
C ASP A 73 -1.61 -6.49 36.35
N GLU A 74 -2.26 -7.63 36.19
CA GLU A 74 -1.71 -8.80 35.53
C GLU A 74 -1.36 -8.53 34.06
N LEU A 75 -2.26 -7.85 33.32
CA LEU A 75 -2.01 -7.47 31.93
C LEU A 75 -0.85 -6.47 31.81
N CYS A 76 -0.81 -5.48 32.70
CA CYS A 76 0.29 -4.53 32.77
C CYS A 76 1.64 -5.25 33.00
N ASN A 77 1.69 -6.21 33.92
CA ASN A 77 2.91 -6.97 34.23
C ASN A 77 3.35 -7.90 33.09
N ARG A 78 2.42 -8.35 32.22
CA ARG A 78 2.77 -9.13 31.02
C ARG A 78 3.50 -8.30 29.97
N ASN A 79 3.41 -6.96 30.06
CA ASN A 79 4.12 -6.00 29.22
C ASN A 79 4.09 -6.35 27.73
N TYR A 80 2.89 -6.48 27.20
CA TYR A 80 2.70 -6.83 25.78
C TYR A 80 3.32 -5.83 24.80
N SER A 81 3.56 -4.58 25.23
CA SER A 81 4.28 -3.59 24.43
C SER A 81 5.70 -4.01 24.07
N ASP A 82 6.36 -4.76 24.97
CA ASP A 82 7.72 -5.29 24.72
C ASP A 82 7.71 -6.59 23.90
N LEU A 83 6.56 -7.28 23.88
CA LEU A 83 6.40 -8.57 23.21
C LEU A 83 5.83 -8.42 21.79
N VAL A 84 5.06 -7.38 21.57
CA VAL A 84 4.36 -7.08 20.32
C VAL A 84 4.90 -5.77 19.78
N ASP A 85 5.77 -5.87 18.79
CA ASP A 85 6.40 -4.73 18.16
C ASP A 85 5.33 -3.72 17.65
N GLY A 86 5.42 -2.46 18.10
CA GLY A 86 4.48 -1.40 17.75
C GLY A 86 3.16 -1.40 18.51
N ALA A 87 3.02 -2.12 19.63
CA ALA A 87 1.83 -2.06 20.47
C ALA A 87 1.92 -0.91 21.50
N ASP A 88 1.11 0.13 21.33
CA ASP A 88 1.02 1.24 22.28
C ASP A 88 0.14 0.93 23.48
N PHE A 89 -0.81 0.00 23.34
CA PHE A 89 -1.75 -0.40 24.38
C PHE A 89 -2.25 -1.84 24.19
N THR A 90 -2.79 -2.42 25.25
CA THR A 90 -3.44 -3.74 25.23
C THR A 90 -4.95 -3.57 25.48
N VAL A 91 -5.76 -4.29 24.73
CA VAL A 91 -7.21 -4.32 24.94
C VAL A 91 -7.56 -5.43 25.94
N MET A 92 -8.21 -5.06 27.05
CA MET A 92 -8.86 -5.97 27.97
C MET A 92 -10.32 -6.09 27.58
N PHE A 93 -10.73 -7.24 27.06
CA PHE A 93 -12.09 -7.45 26.59
C PHE A 93 -12.99 -7.96 27.71
N ILE A 94 -14.12 -7.28 27.94
CA ILE A 94 -15.19 -7.64 28.88
C ILE A 94 -16.44 -8.03 28.08
N PRO A 95 -17.02 -9.24 28.27
CA PRO A 95 -18.03 -9.78 27.36
C PRO A 95 -19.40 -9.09 27.43
N ALA A 96 -19.66 -8.27 28.44
CA ALA A 96 -20.94 -7.56 28.57
C ALA A 96 -20.81 -6.23 29.34
N GLU A 97 -21.55 -5.20 28.91
CA GLU A 97 -21.59 -3.88 29.54
C GLU A 97 -21.97 -3.91 31.03
N PRO A 98 -22.99 -4.70 31.50
CA PRO A 98 -23.36 -4.73 32.90
C PRO A 98 -22.22 -5.19 33.82
N ILE A 99 -21.35 -6.07 33.35
CA ILE A 99 -20.20 -6.56 34.11
C ILE A 99 -19.21 -5.41 34.37
N LEU A 100 -18.97 -4.61 33.33
CA LEU A 100 -18.07 -3.46 33.41
C LEU A 100 -18.70 -2.35 34.31
N SER A 101 -19.99 -2.05 34.11
CA SER A 101 -20.71 -1.05 34.93
C SER A 101 -20.66 -1.38 36.39
N ALA A 102 -20.89 -2.64 36.76
CA ALA A 102 -20.83 -3.07 38.17
C ALA A 102 -19.44 -2.83 38.80
N ALA A 103 -18.37 -3.05 38.06
CA ALA A 103 -17.03 -2.75 38.55
C ALA A 103 -16.79 -1.24 38.72
N PHE A 104 -17.27 -0.42 37.77
CA PHE A 104 -17.14 1.05 37.84
C PHE A 104 -17.98 1.70 38.92
N GLU A 105 -19.17 1.17 39.21
CA GLU A 105 -19.99 1.63 40.34
C GLU A 105 -19.23 1.51 41.66
N ILE A 106 -18.48 0.44 41.85
CA ILE A 106 -17.68 0.20 43.07
C ILE A 106 -16.37 0.99 43.02
N ASN A 107 -15.73 1.08 41.89
CA ASN A 107 -14.45 1.78 41.71
C ASN A 107 -14.46 2.67 40.46
N PRO A 108 -14.96 3.91 40.55
CA PRO A 108 -15.04 4.83 39.41
C PRO A 108 -13.69 5.20 38.79
N SER A 109 -12.58 5.05 39.54
CA SER A 109 -11.23 5.36 38.98
C SER A 109 -10.63 4.24 38.17
N LEU A 110 -11.29 3.10 38.03
CA LEU A 110 -10.76 1.91 37.41
C LEU A 110 -10.42 2.12 35.91
N GLN A 111 -11.26 2.89 35.22
CA GLN A 111 -11.04 3.22 33.82
C GLN A 111 -9.78 4.09 33.62
N GLU A 112 -9.65 5.13 34.45
CA GLU A 112 -8.46 6.00 34.39
C GLU A 112 -7.20 5.23 34.79
N TYR A 113 -7.32 4.34 35.77
CA TYR A 113 -6.22 3.48 36.20
C TYR A 113 -5.78 2.54 35.08
N ALA A 114 -6.70 1.89 34.38
CA ALA A 114 -6.39 1.05 33.22
C ALA A 114 -5.69 1.84 32.12
N PHE A 115 -6.23 3.00 31.77
CA PHE A 115 -5.67 3.84 30.73
C PHE A 115 -4.24 4.31 31.04
N LYS A 116 -3.95 4.71 32.28
CA LYS A 116 -2.60 5.07 32.72
C LYS A 116 -1.59 3.92 32.62
N ASN A 117 -2.07 2.70 32.66
CA ASN A 117 -1.26 1.48 32.49
C ASN A 117 -1.30 0.92 31.07
N HIS A 118 -1.68 1.74 30.08
CA HIS A 118 -1.78 1.33 28.67
C HIS A 118 -2.75 0.17 28.42
N ILE A 119 -3.78 0.03 29.27
CA ILE A 119 -4.85 -0.95 29.11
C ILE A 119 -6.12 -0.24 28.70
N LEU A 120 -6.69 -0.60 27.55
CA LEU A 120 -7.97 -0.14 27.06
C LEU A 120 -9.04 -1.19 27.38
N ILE A 121 -9.99 -0.86 28.26
CA ILE A 121 -11.11 -1.76 28.57
C ILE A 121 -12.14 -1.64 27.43
N ALA A 122 -12.48 -2.75 26.80
CA ALA A 122 -13.43 -2.80 25.70
C ALA A 122 -14.52 -3.85 25.93
N THR A 123 -15.76 -3.47 25.65
CA THR A 123 -16.92 -4.34 25.56
C THR A 123 -17.16 -4.75 24.10
N PRO A 124 -18.09 -5.65 23.78
CA PRO A 124 -18.37 -6.02 22.40
C PRO A 124 -18.63 -4.83 21.46
N VAL A 125 -19.37 -3.82 21.94
CA VAL A 125 -19.69 -2.63 21.14
C VAL A 125 -18.45 -1.78 20.88
N THR A 126 -17.68 -1.51 21.93
CA THR A 126 -16.47 -0.68 21.82
C THR A 126 -15.35 -1.40 21.07
N LEU A 127 -15.20 -2.71 21.24
CA LEU A 127 -14.26 -3.50 20.47
C LEU A 127 -14.59 -3.49 18.98
N ILE A 128 -15.87 -3.64 18.62
CA ILE A 128 -16.31 -3.53 17.21
C ILE A 128 -16.03 -2.13 16.66
N ALA A 129 -16.28 -1.08 17.42
CA ALA A 129 -15.98 0.28 17.00
C ALA A 129 -14.47 0.49 16.78
N LEU A 130 -13.63 -0.01 17.68
CA LEU A 130 -12.17 0.03 17.55
C LEU A 130 -11.71 -0.71 16.29
N LEU A 131 -12.16 -1.94 16.08
CA LEU A 131 -11.78 -2.75 14.91
C LEU A 131 -12.27 -2.13 13.60
N ARG A 132 -13.45 -1.50 13.58
CA ARG A 132 -13.91 -0.74 12.42
C ARG A 132 -13.02 0.46 12.11
N THR A 133 -12.59 1.17 13.13
CA THR A 133 -11.66 2.30 12.97
C THR A 133 -10.33 1.83 12.37
N VAL A 134 -9.80 0.72 12.86
CA VAL A 134 -8.61 0.07 12.28
C VAL A 134 -8.84 -0.31 10.82
N GLY A 135 -10.00 -0.88 10.49
CA GLY A 135 -10.36 -1.22 9.10
C GLY A 135 -10.41 -0.02 8.16
N ILE A 136 -10.94 1.12 8.62
CA ILE A 136 -10.92 2.38 7.85
C ILE A 136 -9.48 2.85 7.60
N TYR A 137 -8.62 2.74 8.59
CA TYR A 137 -7.19 3.05 8.45
C TYR A 137 -6.51 2.18 7.40
N TRP A 138 -6.81 0.88 7.34
CA TRP A 138 -6.32 -0.02 6.28
C TRP A 138 -6.75 0.43 4.89
N GLN A 139 -8.01 0.81 4.71
CA GLN A 139 -8.50 1.32 3.43
C GLN A 139 -7.78 2.60 3.00
N GLN A 140 -7.56 3.53 3.93
CA GLN A 140 -6.86 4.77 3.63
C GLN A 140 -5.41 4.52 3.24
N GLN A 141 -4.70 3.67 3.98
CA GLN A 141 -3.30 3.35 3.69
C GLN A 141 -3.14 2.67 2.32
N SER A 142 -3.98 1.70 2.00
CA SER A 142 -3.93 1.03 0.70
C SER A 142 -4.19 1.99 -0.47
N SER A 143 -5.06 3.00 -0.27
CA SER A 143 -5.32 4.04 -1.28
C SER A 143 -4.11 4.95 -1.49
N VAL A 144 -3.39 5.30 -0.42
CA VAL A 144 -2.16 6.10 -0.50
C VAL A 144 -1.05 5.33 -1.22
N ASP A 145 -0.85 4.06 -0.88
CA ASP A 145 0.17 3.21 -1.48
C ASP A 145 -0.10 3.00 -2.99
N ASN A 146 -1.35 2.72 -3.37
CA ASN A 146 -1.76 2.63 -4.78
C ASN A 146 -1.52 3.95 -5.53
N SER A 147 -1.83 5.10 -4.92
CA SER A 147 -1.62 6.41 -5.53
C SER A 147 -0.15 6.69 -5.78
N ARG A 148 0.73 6.25 -4.87
CA ARG A 148 2.18 6.40 -5.00
C ARG A 148 2.73 5.53 -6.13
N GLU A 149 2.30 4.27 -6.22
CA GLU A 149 2.68 3.35 -7.28
C GLU A 149 2.23 3.86 -8.67
N ILE A 150 1.00 4.37 -8.77
CA ILE A 150 0.48 5.00 -9.98
C ILE A 150 1.35 6.19 -10.39
N LEU A 151 1.73 7.06 -9.44
CA LEU A 151 2.56 8.23 -9.72
C LEU A 151 3.97 7.85 -10.20
N GLU A 152 4.59 6.84 -9.60
CA GLU A 152 5.89 6.33 -10.01
C GLU A 152 5.83 5.72 -11.42
N SER A 153 4.82 4.89 -11.70
CA SER A 153 4.57 4.32 -13.02
C SER A 153 4.31 5.39 -14.08
N ALA A 154 3.55 6.43 -13.74
CA ALA A 154 3.28 7.54 -14.65
C ALA A 154 4.54 8.34 -14.99
N LYS A 155 5.43 8.57 -14.02
CA LYS A 155 6.74 9.21 -14.26
C LYS A 155 7.61 8.38 -15.20
N GLU A 156 7.72 7.09 -14.93
CA GLU A 156 8.49 6.18 -15.78
C GLU A 156 7.97 6.15 -17.22
N PHE A 157 6.64 6.09 -17.38
CA PHE A 157 6.00 6.16 -18.69
C PHE A 157 6.33 7.48 -19.40
N TYR A 158 6.24 8.61 -18.70
CA TYR A 158 6.54 9.92 -19.27
C TYR A 158 7.99 10.01 -19.75
N ASP A 159 8.95 9.54 -18.96
CA ASP A 159 10.37 9.56 -19.30
C ASP A 159 10.65 8.69 -20.53
N ARG A 160 10.06 7.51 -20.62
CA ARG A 160 10.15 6.62 -21.77
C ARG A 160 9.54 7.24 -23.02
N ALA A 161 8.37 7.88 -22.90
CA ALA A 161 7.70 8.55 -24.02
C ALA A 161 8.52 9.74 -24.53
N ALA A 162 9.08 10.55 -23.62
CA ALA A 162 9.93 11.67 -23.96
C ALA A 162 11.20 11.21 -24.71
N LYS A 163 11.85 10.16 -24.21
CA LYS A 163 13.02 9.56 -24.88
C LYS A 163 12.67 9.03 -26.26
N PHE A 164 11.56 8.31 -26.39
CA PHE A 164 11.09 7.82 -27.69
C PHE A 164 10.85 8.98 -28.68
N GLY A 165 10.25 10.07 -28.23
CA GLY A 165 10.06 11.27 -29.07
C GLY A 165 11.38 11.87 -29.54
N GLN A 166 12.40 11.93 -28.68
CA GLN A 166 13.74 12.38 -29.08
C GLN A 166 14.39 11.45 -30.10
N ASP A 167 14.28 10.14 -29.91
CA ASP A 167 14.85 9.15 -30.83
C ASP A 167 14.15 9.22 -32.18
N LEU A 168 12.83 9.39 -32.21
CA LEU A 168 12.07 9.58 -33.43
C LEU A 168 12.48 10.86 -34.17
N GLY A 169 12.73 11.95 -33.44
CA GLY A 169 13.28 13.19 -34.02
C GLY A 169 14.65 12.98 -34.68
N ARG A 170 15.53 12.21 -34.04
CA ARG A 170 16.84 11.87 -34.64
C ARG A 170 16.71 11.07 -35.93
N VAL A 171 15.77 10.11 -35.95
CA VAL A 171 15.48 9.36 -37.19
C VAL A 171 14.96 10.28 -38.29
N GLY A 172 14.04 11.20 -37.97
CA GLY A 172 13.51 12.18 -38.93
C GLY A 172 14.62 13.07 -39.54
N ASN A 173 15.51 13.56 -38.69
CA ASN A 173 16.66 14.35 -39.16
C ASN A 173 17.62 13.53 -40.06
N GLY A 174 17.86 12.26 -39.69
CA GLY A 174 18.67 11.35 -40.51
C GLY A 174 18.05 11.09 -41.88
N LEU A 175 16.74 10.89 -41.95
CA LEU A 175 16.02 10.72 -43.22
C LEU A 175 16.07 11.97 -44.07
N THR A 176 15.96 13.16 -43.48
CA THR A 176 16.10 14.42 -44.20
C THR A 176 17.50 14.60 -44.79
N THR A 177 18.53 14.29 -44.01
CA THR A 177 19.92 14.34 -44.47
C THR A 177 20.15 13.36 -45.60
N ALA A 178 19.68 12.11 -45.51
CA ALA A 178 19.78 11.12 -46.54
C ALA A 178 19.04 11.53 -47.82
N LEU A 179 17.86 12.14 -47.69
CA LEU A 179 17.09 12.64 -48.83
C LEU A 179 17.84 13.78 -49.58
N ASN A 180 18.40 14.73 -48.84
CA ASN A 180 19.18 15.81 -49.42
C ASN A 180 20.40 15.28 -50.17
N ALA A 181 21.17 14.39 -49.54
CA ALA A 181 22.33 13.77 -50.17
C ALA A 181 21.95 12.98 -51.43
N TYR A 182 20.80 12.27 -51.40
CA TYR A 182 20.29 11.58 -52.60
C TYR A 182 19.97 12.56 -53.73
N ASN A 183 19.25 13.65 -53.45
CA ASN A 183 18.88 14.65 -54.46
C ASN A 183 20.12 15.40 -55.02
N GLU A 184 21.14 15.67 -54.20
CA GLU A 184 22.41 16.21 -54.65
C GLU A 184 23.13 15.24 -55.62
N ALA A 185 23.13 13.94 -55.30
CA ALA A 185 23.70 12.91 -56.16
C ALA A 185 22.93 12.80 -57.48
N VAL A 186 21.59 12.88 -57.45
CA VAL A 186 20.76 12.92 -58.67
C VAL A 186 21.06 14.14 -59.54
N GLY A 187 21.20 15.33 -58.91
CA GLY A 187 21.60 16.53 -59.61
C GLY A 187 22.99 16.38 -60.30
N SER A 188 23.96 15.83 -59.56
CA SER A 188 25.30 15.53 -60.12
C SER A 188 25.25 14.53 -61.24
N TYR A 189 24.43 13.49 -61.10
CA TYR A 189 24.22 12.50 -62.18
C TYR A 189 23.59 13.14 -63.43
N GLY A 190 22.63 14.06 -63.24
CA GLY A 190 22.02 14.84 -64.31
C GLY A 190 23.04 15.57 -65.18
N ASN A 191 24.15 16.03 -64.59
CA ASN A 191 25.26 16.66 -65.33
C ASN A 191 26.07 15.71 -66.15
N VAL A 192 26.06 14.41 -65.83
CA VAL A 192 26.79 13.37 -66.56
C VAL A 192 26.00 12.80 -67.74
N ILE A 193 24.66 12.81 -67.64
CA ILE A 193 23.76 12.24 -68.66
C ILE A 193 23.99 12.76 -70.08
N PRO A 194 24.13 14.09 -70.33
CA PRO A 194 24.36 14.61 -71.68
C PRO A 194 25.65 14.06 -72.34
N SER A 195 26.69 13.97 -71.50
CA SER A 195 27.99 13.39 -72.01
C SER A 195 27.87 11.88 -72.32
N GLY A 196 27.12 11.15 -71.43
CA GLY A 196 26.87 9.73 -71.70
C GLY A 196 26.04 9.48 -72.94
N LYS A 197 24.95 10.24 -73.15
CA LYS A 197 24.16 10.17 -74.40
C LYS A 197 24.95 10.48 -75.65
N ARG A 198 25.92 11.44 -75.55
CA ARG A 198 26.81 11.74 -76.66
C ARG A 198 27.76 10.59 -77.01
N LEU A 199 28.25 9.88 -75.99
CA LEU A 199 29.07 8.69 -76.20
C LEU A 199 28.25 7.52 -76.78
N GLU A 200 26.99 7.34 -76.37
CA GLU A 200 26.07 6.39 -76.98
C GLU A 200 25.82 6.69 -78.46
N ALA A 201 25.62 7.95 -78.85
CA ALA A 201 25.43 8.38 -80.23
C ALA A 201 26.68 8.13 -81.10
N LEU A 202 27.86 8.17 -80.50
CA LEU A 202 29.11 7.85 -81.15
C LEU A 202 29.44 6.34 -81.24
N ARG A 203 28.50 5.50 -80.84
CA ARG A 203 28.58 4.03 -80.72
C ARG A 203 29.77 3.52 -79.88
N VAL A 204 30.30 4.35 -78.99
CA VAL A 204 31.39 3.97 -78.07
C VAL A 204 30.86 2.98 -77.00
N ALA A 205 29.59 2.93 -76.78
CA ALA A 205 28.93 2.01 -75.87
C ALA A 205 28.40 0.73 -76.55
N ASP A 206 28.66 0.52 -77.85
CA ASP A 206 28.22 -0.67 -78.57
C ASP A 206 28.95 -1.90 -78.00
N GLY A 207 28.32 -2.71 -77.25
CA GLY A 207 28.83 -3.85 -76.46
C GLY A 207 28.59 -3.78 -74.97
N SER A 208 28.14 -2.66 -74.45
CA SER A 208 27.67 -2.57 -73.05
C SER A 208 26.24 -3.05 -72.92
N SER A 209 26.00 -4.02 -72.04
CA SER A 209 24.64 -4.49 -71.66
C SER A 209 23.91 -3.54 -70.76
N ARG A 210 24.59 -2.47 -70.26
CA ARG A 210 24.00 -1.51 -69.26
C ARG A 210 23.71 -0.18 -69.94
N LYS A 211 22.47 0.31 -69.76
CA LYS A 211 22.07 1.64 -70.20
C LYS A 211 22.10 2.59 -68.98
N LEU A 212 22.29 3.89 -69.26
CA LEU A 212 22.20 4.91 -68.19
C LEU A 212 20.76 4.96 -67.62
N PRO A 213 20.60 4.73 -66.34
CA PRO A 213 19.24 4.73 -65.73
C PRO A 213 18.67 6.13 -65.70
N ASP A 214 17.33 6.22 -65.78
CA ASP A 214 16.59 7.45 -65.51
C ASP A 214 16.35 7.55 -63.98
N ILE A 215 17.10 8.45 -63.32
CA ILE A 215 17.01 8.66 -61.87
C ILE A 215 16.37 10.02 -61.65
N ARG A 216 15.38 10.06 -60.73
CA ARG A 216 14.63 11.28 -60.45
C ARG A 216 14.79 11.67 -58.97
N GLU A 217 14.70 12.97 -58.72
CA GLU A 217 14.64 13.52 -57.35
C GLU A 217 13.40 13.02 -56.62
N ILE A 218 13.51 12.92 -55.29
CA ILE A 218 12.40 12.59 -54.43
C ILE A 218 11.88 13.90 -53.83
N GLU A 219 10.65 14.26 -54.22
CA GLU A 219 9.99 15.51 -53.73
C GLU A 219 9.36 15.39 -52.37
N LYS A 220 9.28 14.20 -51.76
CA LYS A 220 8.61 13.98 -50.48
C LYS A 220 9.49 14.45 -49.34
N SER A 221 9.04 15.47 -48.61
CA SER A 221 9.59 15.85 -47.30
C SER A 221 9.15 14.89 -46.21
N VAL A 222 10.00 14.70 -45.18
CA VAL A 222 9.60 14.02 -43.97
C VAL A 222 8.49 14.86 -43.27
N ARG A 223 7.35 14.26 -43.02
CA ARG A 223 6.22 14.94 -42.43
C ARG A 223 6.51 15.30 -40.97
N ASN A 224 6.69 16.60 -40.66
CA ASN A 224 7.00 17.11 -39.33
C ASN A 224 5.75 17.52 -38.52
N ASP A 225 4.58 17.05 -38.91
CA ASP A 225 3.30 17.47 -38.30
C ASP A 225 3.03 16.67 -37.00
N ILE A 226 3.89 16.74 -36.03
CA ILE A 226 3.49 16.45 -34.65
C ILE A 226 2.82 17.76 -34.17
N LYS A 227 1.49 17.83 -34.25
CA LYS A 227 0.75 18.94 -33.63
C LYS A 227 1.13 18.97 -32.16
N LYS A 228 1.70 20.09 -31.72
CA LYS A 228 1.82 20.39 -30.29
C LYS A 228 0.39 20.46 -29.73
N ALA A 229 0.01 19.47 -28.90
CA ALA A 229 -1.20 19.53 -28.09
C ALA A 229 -0.97 20.47 -26.93
#